data_ca74e5c16685a8d447d2a05590c0f49e
#
_entry.id   ca74e5c16685a8d447d2a05590c0f49e
#
_cell.length_a   1.000
_cell.length_b   1.000
_cell.length_c   1.000
_cell.angle_alpha   90.00
_cell.angle_beta   90.00
_cell.angle_gamma   90.00
#
_symmetry.space_group_name_H-M   'P 1'
#
loop_
_entity.id
_entity.type
_entity.pdbx_description
1 polymer ?
#
loop_
_entity_poly.entity_id
_entity_poly.type
_entity_poly.pdbx_seq_one_letter_code
_entity_poly.pdbx_strand_id
1 'polypeptide(L)'
;MLVIGQLDNTEKYVDLLAYIDRMPILWESLAMPPYLYKVQEELGEDWNKTTLYGAFENLLDEIKDDERFRPDLVVYIGGHIVSKKLKSYLRSLKGVEQIRISQEADIEDTFMHLTKVMDLPNSDAMSWLDNFGWHNQWEDYRKLWMDALAKSYERKENFKPEFSSLATVKEFFSQLQKVEPQDFKAFTLGGKDAQDDGIYDRKFDTFLPGMMSSVFSGNSSAIRLMNLYADRHVYCNRGVNGIEGSLSTAVGFSMCKNKSDKHVYCVLGDLSFFYDQNALWNRNLNGKLRIIVLNNGGGAIFGKFQGLKESQAREEMIMAKHHATAEGICSQNEVKYLAAHTMEEMEQGISQLIHAESERPMLLEVFTDMDVDNEMLEAIQKC
;
A
#
# COMPACT_ATOMS: atom_id res chain seq x y z
N MET A 1 2.81 -7.83 19.44
CA MET A 1 2.87 -7.35 18.04
C MET A 1 1.48 -6.96 17.57
N LEU A 2 1.36 -5.83 16.89
CA LEU A 2 0.11 -5.39 16.27
C LEU A 2 0.21 -5.61 14.76
N VAL A 3 -0.83 -6.18 14.15
CA VAL A 3 -0.95 -6.37 12.70
C VAL A 3 -2.19 -5.65 12.22
N ILE A 4 -2.05 -4.81 11.20
CA ILE A 4 -3.16 -4.01 10.69
C ILE A 4 -3.37 -4.35 9.21
N GLY A 5 -4.52 -4.95 8.92
CA GLY A 5 -4.99 -5.19 7.57
C GLY A 5 -5.73 -3.99 6.98
N GLN A 6 -6.43 -4.22 5.88
CA GLN A 6 -7.20 -3.16 5.19
C GLN A 6 -8.15 -2.43 6.14
N LEU A 7 -8.12 -1.10 6.08
CA LEU A 7 -9.01 -0.21 6.82
C LEU A 7 -9.86 0.63 5.87
N ASP A 8 -11.14 0.75 6.16
CA ASP A 8 -12.06 1.54 5.33
C ASP A 8 -11.97 3.05 5.60
N ASN A 9 -11.62 3.41 6.83
CA ASN A 9 -11.46 4.80 7.26
C ASN A 9 -10.19 4.95 8.08
N THR A 10 -9.09 5.31 7.41
CA THR A 10 -7.77 5.40 8.02
C THR A 10 -7.58 6.66 8.87
N GLU A 11 -8.41 7.68 8.73
CA GLU A 11 -8.31 8.92 9.52
C GLU A 11 -8.54 8.67 11.01
N LYS A 12 -9.40 7.71 11.36
CA LYS A 12 -9.69 7.33 12.75
C LYS A 12 -8.56 6.54 13.42
N TYR A 13 -7.58 6.08 12.64
CA TYR A 13 -6.50 5.21 13.13
C TYR A 13 -5.15 5.92 13.25
N VAL A 14 -5.12 7.23 13.09
CA VAL A 14 -3.91 8.02 13.34
C VAL A 14 -3.42 7.81 14.77
N ASP A 15 -4.34 7.59 15.70
CA ASP A 15 -4.01 7.26 17.09
C ASP A 15 -3.23 5.95 17.25
N LEU A 16 -3.32 5.00 16.28
CA LEU A 16 -2.47 3.81 16.25
C LEU A 16 -0.97 4.15 16.18
N LEU A 17 -0.62 5.29 15.63
CA LEU A 17 0.77 5.78 15.60
C LEU A 17 1.34 5.97 17.01
N ALA A 18 0.49 6.31 17.99
CA ALA A 18 0.92 6.45 19.39
C ALA A 18 1.44 5.14 20.00
N TYR A 19 1.12 3.99 19.39
CA TYR A 19 1.59 2.68 19.88
C TYR A 19 2.89 2.20 19.22
N ILE A 20 3.39 2.91 18.21
CA ILE A 20 4.67 2.56 17.54
C ILE A 20 5.82 2.55 18.55
N ASP A 21 5.79 3.46 19.53
CA ASP A 21 6.79 3.51 20.60
C ASP A 21 6.63 2.41 21.66
N ARG A 22 5.55 1.62 21.55
CA ARG A 22 5.23 0.60 22.56
C ARG A 22 5.40 -0.82 22.04
N MET A 23 5.18 -1.05 20.73
CA MET A 23 5.25 -2.38 20.13
C MET A 23 5.56 -2.35 18.64
N PRO A 24 6.07 -3.45 18.04
CA PRO A 24 6.14 -3.59 16.60
C PRO A 24 4.75 -3.56 15.97
N ILE A 25 4.57 -2.73 14.94
CA ILE A 25 3.35 -2.66 14.13
C ILE A 25 3.69 -3.07 12.70
N LEU A 26 2.98 -4.08 12.19
CA LEU A 26 3.08 -4.52 10.80
C LEU A 26 1.80 -4.12 10.07
N TRP A 27 1.93 -3.24 9.11
CA TRP A 27 0.82 -2.74 8.31
C TRP A 27 1.17 -2.62 6.84
N GLU A 28 0.15 -2.65 6.00
CA GLU A 28 0.26 -2.52 4.56
C GLU A 28 -0.24 -1.16 4.08
N SER A 29 0.01 -0.84 2.81
CA SER A 29 -0.47 0.40 2.18
C SER A 29 -1.98 0.59 2.29
N LEU A 30 -2.76 -0.49 2.43
CA LEU A 30 -4.21 -0.46 2.62
C LEU A 30 -4.66 -0.01 4.03
N ALA A 31 -3.72 0.11 4.95
CA ALA A 31 -3.96 0.48 6.34
C ALA A 31 -3.30 1.81 6.73
N MET A 32 -2.50 2.38 5.81
CA MET A 32 -1.73 3.59 6.13
C MET A 32 -2.62 4.82 6.26
N PRO A 33 -2.34 5.71 7.21
CA PRO A 33 -2.93 7.04 7.20
C PRO A 33 -2.58 7.80 5.91
N PRO A 34 -3.46 8.65 5.40
CA PRO A 34 -3.25 9.35 4.13
C PRO A 34 -1.99 10.24 4.07
N TYR A 35 -1.42 10.59 5.21
CA TYR A 35 -0.33 11.59 5.34
C TYR A 35 0.80 11.14 6.29
N LEU A 36 1.00 9.85 6.41
CA LEU A 36 1.98 9.27 7.34
C LEU A 36 3.39 9.89 7.21
N TYR A 37 3.85 10.11 5.98
CA TYR A 37 5.20 10.65 5.74
C TYR A 37 5.40 12.06 6.32
N LYS A 38 4.34 12.86 6.44
CA LYS A 38 4.42 14.22 7.02
C LYS A 38 4.48 14.20 8.54
N VAL A 39 3.78 13.25 9.14
CA VAL A 39 3.89 13.01 10.59
C VAL A 39 5.31 12.61 10.94
N GLN A 40 6.00 11.89 10.05
CA GLN A 40 7.40 11.52 10.22
C GLN A 40 8.36 12.71 10.24
N GLU A 41 8.18 13.68 9.33
CA GLU A 41 9.03 14.88 9.28
C GLU A 41 8.91 15.73 10.55
N GLU A 42 7.74 15.79 11.15
CA GLU A 42 7.48 16.62 12.33
C GLU A 42 7.94 16.02 13.65
N LEU A 43 7.92 14.70 13.75
CA LEU A 43 8.28 13.98 14.97
C LEU A 43 9.79 13.73 15.10
N GLY A 44 10.57 14.14 14.07
CA GLY A 44 12.03 14.10 14.09
C GLY A 44 12.64 12.80 13.53
N GLU A 45 13.99 12.76 13.41
CA GLU A 45 14.73 11.67 12.77
C GLU A 45 14.48 10.28 13.39
N ASP A 46 14.16 10.21 14.67
CA ASP A 46 13.88 8.94 15.35
C ASP A 46 12.55 8.32 14.90
N TRP A 47 11.58 9.13 14.45
CA TRP A 47 10.32 8.66 13.91
C TRP A 47 10.44 8.08 12.49
N ASN A 48 11.38 8.57 11.68
CA ASN A 48 11.64 8.01 10.35
C ASN A 48 12.02 6.52 10.37
N LYS A 49 12.51 6.03 11.52
CA LYS A 49 12.87 4.63 11.70
C LYS A 49 11.71 3.76 12.17
N THR A 50 10.63 4.33 12.69
CA THR A 50 9.56 3.59 13.36
C THR A 50 8.36 3.25 12.48
N THR A 51 8.17 3.96 11.37
CA THR A 51 7.03 3.77 10.45
C THR A 51 7.42 3.11 9.13
N LEU A 52 8.29 2.13 9.18
CA LEU A 52 8.91 1.48 8.03
C LEU A 52 7.96 0.51 7.30
N TYR A 53 6.91 1.07 6.72
CA TYR A 53 5.95 0.33 5.91
C TYR A 53 6.63 -0.39 4.73
N GLY A 54 6.12 -1.54 4.39
CA GLY A 54 6.66 -2.39 3.32
C GLY A 54 8.02 -3.01 3.61
N ALA A 55 8.75 -2.53 4.63
CA ALA A 55 10.07 -3.07 5.00
C ALA A 55 9.99 -4.51 5.55
N PHE A 56 8.88 -4.89 6.15
CA PHE A 56 8.70 -6.24 6.68
C PHE A 56 8.67 -7.31 5.59
N GLU A 57 8.27 -6.99 4.36
CA GLU A 57 8.21 -7.95 3.25
C GLU A 57 9.56 -8.64 3.01
N ASN A 58 10.66 -7.90 3.12
CA ASN A 58 12.00 -8.45 2.92
C ASN A 58 12.53 -9.10 4.20
N LEU A 59 12.18 -8.54 5.35
CA LEU A 59 12.65 -8.98 6.66
C LEU A 59 12.10 -10.35 7.07
N LEU A 60 10.82 -10.64 6.78
CA LEU A 60 10.13 -11.81 7.33
C LEU A 60 10.79 -13.14 6.95
N ASP A 61 11.38 -13.27 5.77
CA ASP A 61 12.09 -14.49 5.37
C ASP A 61 13.41 -14.68 6.13
N GLU A 62 14.06 -13.58 6.56
CA GLU A 62 15.30 -13.60 7.29
C GLU A 62 15.09 -14.01 8.77
N ILE A 63 13.98 -13.57 9.35
CA ILE A 63 13.73 -13.71 10.80
C ILE A 63 12.81 -14.88 11.17
N LYS A 64 12.21 -15.56 10.21
CA LYS A 64 11.17 -16.59 10.46
C LYS A 64 11.58 -17.72 11.40
N ASP A 65 12.88 -18.03 11.44
CA ASP A 65 13.46 -19.09 12.26
C ASP A 65 14.21 -18.54 13.48
N ASP A 66 14.16 -17.21 13.72
CA ASP A 66 14.81 -16.57 14.86
C ASP A 66 13.80 -16.32 15.98
N GLU A 67 13.88 -17.13 17.05
CA GLU A 67 12.98 -17.07 18.21
C GLU A 67 12.96 -15.70 18.90
N ARG A 68 13.97 -14.87 18.74
CA ARG A 68 14.01 -13.52 19.31
C ARG A 68 12.94 -12.60 18.73
N PHE A 69 12.54 -12.84 17.48
CA PHE A 69 11.50 -12.09 16.80
C PHE A 69 10.08 -12.64 17.02
N ARG A 70 9.98 -13.77 17.71
CA ARG A 70 8.71 -14.41 17.97
C ARG A 70 7.90 -13.60 19.00
N PRO A 71 6.67 -13.16 18.67
CA PRO A 71 5.80 -12.51 19.64
C PRO A 71 5.14 -13.53 20.58
N ASP A 72 4.81 -13.11 21.78
CA ASP A 72 3.93 -13.88 22.69
C ASP A 72 2.46 -13.69 22.37
N LEU A 73 2.13 -12.52 21.80
CA LEU A 73 0.77 -12.14 21.43
C LEU A 73 0.78 -11.40 20.10
N VAL A 74 -0.15 -11.76 19.22
CA VAL A 74 -0.51 -11.03 18.02
C VAL A 74 -1.91 -10.45 18.17
N VAL A 75 -2.04 -9.14 18.02
CA VAL A 75 -3.34 -8.47 17.89
C VAL A 75 -3.54 -8.09 16.44
N TYR A 76 -4.65 -8.51 15.84
CA TYR A 76 -4.99 -8.25 14.46
C TYR A 76 -6.24 -7.36 14.37
N ILE A 77 -6.11 -6.25 13.63
CA ILE A 77 -7.18 -5.27 13.40
C ILE A 77 -7.37 -5.08 11.90
N GLY A 78 -8.58 -4.84 11.47
CA GLY A 78 -8.91 -4.57 10.08
C GLY A 78 -9.19 -5.82 9.25
N GLY A 79 -9.26 -5.61 7.93
CA GLY A 79 -9.65 -6.61 6.95
C GLY A 79 -8.48 -7.31 6.26
N HIS A 80 -8.57 -7.49 4.96
CA HIS A 80 -7.64 -8.29 4.18
C HIS A 80 -6.18 -7.83 4.27
N ILE A 81 -5.28 -8.81 4.29
CA ILE A 81 -3.83 -8.65 4.14
C ILE A 81 -3.43 -9.10 2.74
N VAL A 82 -2.61 -8.32 2.04
CA VAL A 82 -2.09 -8.62 0.70
C VAL A 82 -0.89 -9.56 0.79
N SER A 83 0.03 -9.29 1.72
CA SER A 83 1.31 -9.99 1.86
C SER A 83 1.12 -11.49 2.12
N LYS A 84 1.64 -12.30 1.20
CA LYS A 84 1.71 -13.75 1.39
C LYS A 84 2.77 -14.13 2.43
N LYS A 85 3.86 -13.37 2.50
CA LYS A 85 4.94 -13.59 3.46
C LYS A 85 4.46 -13.32 4.88
N LEU A 86 3.75 -12.20 5.11
CA LEU A 86 3.18 -11.88 6.41
C LEU A 86 2.19 -12.96 6.86
N LYS A 87 1.28 -13.39 5.97
CA LYS A 87 0.37 -14.50 6.28
C LYS A 87 1.10 -15.79 6.59
N SER A 88 2.16 -16.12 5.85
CA SER A 88 2.97 -17.32 6.10
C SER A 88 3.69 -17.25 7.44
N TYR A 89 4.30 -16.09 7.75
CA TYR A 89 4.95 -15.86 9.03
C TYR A 89 3.96 -16.02 10.20
N LEU A 90 2.82 -15.34 10.15
CA LEU A 90 1.80 -15.42 11.21
C LEU A 90 1.23 -16.84 11.38
N ARG A 91 1.12 -17.60 10.28
CA ARG A 91 0.72 -19.02 10.32
C ARG A 91 1.79 -19.95 10.90
N SER A 92 3.05 -19.56 10.87
CA SER A 92 4.14 -20.33 11.48
C SER A 92 4.20 -20.21 13.01
N LEU A 93 3.56 -19.19 13.59
CA LEU A 93 3.59 -18.85 15.02
C LEU A 93 2.69 -19.78 15.86
N LYS A 94 3.00 -21.09 15.85
CA LYS A 94 2.24 -22.08 16.62
C LYS A 94 2.34 -21.81 18.12
N GLY A 95 1.20 -21.84 18.82
CA GLY A 95 1.15 -21.63 20.27
C GLY A 95 1.27 -20.17 20.72
N VAL A 96 1.32 -19.21 19.80
CA VAL A 96 1.21 -17.77 20.09
C VAL A 96 -0.26 -17.41 20.21
N GLU A 97 -0.61 -16.61 21.22
CA GLU A 97 -1.97 -16.08 21.35
C GLU A 97 -2.27 -15.10 20.20
N GLN A 98 -3.44 -15.29 19.55
CA GLN A 98 -3.85 -14.43 18.45
C GLN A 98 -5.26 -13.90 18.71
N ILE A 99 -5.36 -12.59 18.89
CA ILE A 99 -6.61 -11.88 19.14
C ILE A 99 -6.98 -11.11 17.88
N ARG A 100 -8.19 -11.36 17.37
CA ARG A 100 -8.78 -10.52 16.31
C ARG A 100 -9.74 -9.53 16.94
N ILE A 101 -9.61 -8.25 16.58
CA ILE A 101 -10.59 -7.22 16.89
C ILE A 101 -11.38 -6.92 15.62
N SER A 102 -12.69 -7.06 15.67
CA SER A 102 -13.61 -6.87 14.54
C SER A 102 -14.93 -6.31 15.01
N GLN A 103 -15.58 -5.49 14.20
CA GLN A 103 -16.95 -5.00 14.44
C GLN A 103 -18.03 -6.02 14.06
N GLU A 104 -17.64 -6.99 13.25
CA GLU A 104 -18.49 -8.10 12.83
C GLU A 104 -18.05 -9.31 13.64
N ALA A 105 -18.97 -9.92 14.35
CA ALA A 105 -18.69 -11.09 15.20
C ALA A 105 -18.21 -12.33 14.41
N ASP A 106 -17.82 -12.14 13.16
CA ASP A 106 -17.37 -13.20 12.27
C ASP A 106 -16.03 -13.79 12.69
N ILE A 107 -16.02 -15.10 12.81
CA ILE A 107 -14.82 -15.86 13.15
C ILE A 107 -14.04 -16.13 11.85
N GLU A 108 -13.11 -15.25 11.52
CA GLU A 108 -12.17 -15.47 10.43
C GLU A 108 -10.79 -15.80 10.97
N ASP A 109 -10.41 -17.07 10.92
CA ASP A 109 -9.07 -17.52 11.31
C ASP A 109 -8.09 -17.44 10.13
N THR A 110 -7.73 -16.22 9.73
CA THR A 110 -6.82 -15.96 8.61
C THR A 110 -5.45 -16.60 8.83
N PHE A 111 -5.00 -16.72 10.08
CA PHE A 111 -3.65 -17.21 10.40
C PHE A 111 -3.62 -18.62 10.97
N MET A 112 -4.77 -19.30 11.06
CA MET A 112 -4.93 -20.70 11.51
C MET A 112 -4.55 -20.94 12.98
N HIS A 113 -4.52 -19.89 13.80
CA HIS A 113 -4.18 -19.96 15.23
C HIS A 113 -4.98 -18.96 16.06
N LEU A 114 -6.17 -18.58 15.59
CA LEU A 114 -7.02 -17.62 16.28
C LEU A 114 -7.43 -18.17 17.66
N THR A 115 -7.11 -17.45 18.73
CA THR A 115 -7.46 -17.83 20.09
C THR A 115 -8.67 -17.08 20.62
N LYS A 116 -8.87 -15.83 20.13
CA LYS A 116 -9.95 -14.97 20.61
C LYS A 116 -10.41 -14.00 19.55
N VAL A 117 -11.72 -13.80 19.44
CA VAL A 117 -12.33 -12.67 18.72
C VAL A 117 -12.88 -11.70 19.75
N MET A 118 -12.60 -10.42 19.57
CA MET A 118 -13.20 -9.33 20.33
C MET A 118 -14.12 -8.56 19.41
N ASP A 119 -15.41 -8.60 19.74
CA ASP A 119 -16.46 -7.83 19.04
C ASP A 119 -16.42 -6.39 19.59
N LEU A 120 -15.57 -5.59 18.99
CA LEU A 120 -15.39 -4.18 19.33
C LEU A 120 -15.34 -3.35 18.05
N PRO A 121 -15.97 -2.16 18.06
CA PRO A 121 -15.68 -1.16 17.03
C PRO A 121 -14.17 -0.90 16.96
N ASN A 122 -13.66 -0.71 15.75
CA ASN A 122 -12.24 -0.42 15.58
C ASN A 122 -11.79 0.81 16.40
N SER A 123 -12.68 1.80 16.62
CA SER A 123 -12.43 2.94 17.51
C SER A 123 -12.18 2.53 18.97
N ASP A 124 -12.84 1.47 19.44
CA ASP A 124 -12.74 1.00 20.81
C ASP A 124 -11.54 0.06 21.00
N ALA A 125 -11.01 -0.48 19.89
CA ALA A 125 -9.76 -1.21 19.88
C ALA A 125 -8.61 -0.40 20.48
N MET A 126 -8.61 0.90 20.25
CA MET A 126 -7.62 1.84 20.80
C MET A 126 -7.72 1.92 22.31
N SER A 127 -8.93 2.13 22.84
CA SER A 127 -9.14 2.17 24.29
C SER A 127 -8.81 0.82 24.96
N TRP A 128 -9.04 -0.29 24.26
CA TRP A 128 -8.63 -1.60 24.75
C TRP A 128 -7.12 -1.74 24.78
N LEU A 129 -6.42 -1.30 23.73
CA LEU A 129 -4.95 -1.30 23.67
C LEU A 129 -4.36 -0.42 24.78
N ASP A 130 -4.93 0.76 25.09
CA ASP A 130 -4.47 1.62 26.18
C ASP A 130 -4.54 0.95 27.54
N ASN A 131 -5.55 0.12 27.76
CA ASN A 131 -5.76 -0.60 29.02
C ASN A 131 -4.96 -1.92 29.09
N PHE A 132 -4.21 -2.29 28.05
CA PHE A 132 -3.54 -3.60 27.98
C PHE A 132 -2.30 -3.73 28.87
N GLY A 133 -1.98 -2.77 29.71
CA GLY A 133 -0.90 -2.90 30.71
C GLY A 133 0.50 -3.01 30.08
N TRP A 134 0.91 -1.98 29.38
CA TRP A 134 2.23 -1.88 28.74
C TRP A 134 3.35 -1.87 29.79
N HIS A 135 4.31 -2.78 29.65
CA HIS A 135 5.47 -2.90 30.52
C HIS A 135 6.78 -2.62 29.78
N ASN A 136 7.73 -1.98 30.45
CA ASN A 136 9.07 -1.68 29.89
C ASN A 136 9.86 -2.93 29.48
N GLN A 137 9.44 -4.12 29.94
CA GLN A 137 10.09 -5.39 29.56
C GLN A 137 10.01 -5.70 28.05
N TRP A 138 9.17 -4.99 27.29
CA TRP A 138 9.06 -5.17 25.84
C TRP A 138 9.95 -4.21 25.03
N GLU A 139 10.68 -3.33 25.68
CA GLU A 139 11.53 -2.37 24.99
C GLU A 139 12.62 -3.05 24.15
N ASP A 140 13.27 -4.06 24.67
CA ASP A 140 14.29 -4.82 23.92
C ASP A 140 13.71 -5.53 22.70
N TYR A 141 12.52 -6.13 22.84
CA TYR A 141 11.81 -6.76 21.72
C TYR A 141 11.41 -5.74 20.67
N ARG A 142 10.85 -4.60 21.07
CA ARG A 142 10.51 -3.51 20.17
C ARG A 142 11.76 -3.02 19.43
N LYS A 143 12.83 -2.72 20.17
CA LYS A 143 14.10 -2.24 19.59
C LYS A 143 14.67 -3.22 18.57
N LEU A 144 14.67 -4.51 18.87
CA LEU A 144 15.11 -5.55 17.96
C LEU A 144 14.36 -5.49 16.61
N TRP A 145 13.02 -5.40 16.67
CA TRP A 145 12.19 -5.28 15.47
C TRP A 145 12.45 -3.99 14.71
N MET A 146 12.54 -2.87 15.41
CA MET A 146 12.76 -1.56 14.80
C MET A 146 14.12 -1.49 14.09
N ASP A 147 15.19 -1.99 14.72
CA ASP A 147 16.52 -2.04 14.13
C ASP A 147 16.54 -2.93 12.86
N ALA A 148 15.82 -4.05 12.88
CA ALA A 148 15.72 -4.94 11.72
C ALA A 148 14.91 -4.33 10.58
N LEU A 149 13.76 -3.71 10.90
CA LEU A 149 12.92 -3.00 9.93
C LEU A 149 13.68 -1.82 9.31
N ALA A 150 14.44 -1.05 10.11
CA ALA A 150 15.24 0.07 9.61
C ALA A 150 16.27 -0.38 8.57
N LYS A 151 16.99 -1.46 8.85
CA LYS A 151 17.98 -2.04 7.91
C LYS A 151 17.30 -2.55 6.63
N SER A 152 16.16 -3.21 6.76
CA SER A 152 15.40 -3.70 5.62
C SER A 152 14.88 -2.53 4.76
N TYR A 153 14.40 -1.47 5.39
CA TYR A 153 13.96 -0.24 4.72
C TYR A 153 15.12 0.41 3.94
N GLU A 154 16.27 0.57 4.57
CA GLU A 154 17.46 1.16 3.93
C GLU A 154 17.88 0.36 2.69
N ARG A 155 17.91 -0.98 2.79
CA ARG A 155 18.20 -1.86 1.65
C ARG A 155 17.19 -1.65 0.52
N LYS A 156 15.89 -1.59 0.85
CA LYS A 156 14.80 -1.35 -0.10
C LYS A 156 14.94 0.01 -0.80
N GLU A 157 15.23 1.08 -0.07
CA GLU A 157 15.39 2.42 -0.65
C GLU A 157 16.63 2.50 -1.56
N ASN A 158 17.72 1.84 -1.18
CA ASN A 158 18.94 1.81 -1.96
C ASN A 158 18.87 0.87 -3.18
N PHE A 159 17.85 0.01 -3.25
CA PHE A 159 17.65 -0.88 -4.40
C PHE A 159 17.33 -0.07 -5.65
N LYS A 160 18.10 -0.32 -6.71
CA LYS A 160 17.94 0.34 -8.03
C LYS A 160 17.40 -0.68 -9.03
N PRO A 161 16.09 -0.73 -9.23
CA PRO A 161 15.52 -1.65 -10.20
C PRO A 161 15.88 -1.23 -11.64
N GLU A 162 16.02 -2.22 -12.50
CA GLU A 162 16.00 -2.01 -13.95
C GLU A 162 14.59 -1.58 -14.41
N PHE A 163 14.47 -1.15 -15.67
CA PHE A 163 13.18 -0.77 -16.24
C PHE A 163 12.17 -1.89 -16.12
N SER A 164 11.15 -1.68 -15.30
CA SER A 164 10.18 -2.70 -14.86
C SER A 164 8.95 -2.05 -14.21
N SER A 165 7.93 -2.84 -13.94
CA SER A 165 6.78 -2.43 -13.14
C SER A 165 7.19 -1.97 -11.74
N LEU A 166 8.22 -2.58 -11.15
CA LEU A 166 8.78 -2.18 -9.86
C LEU A 166 9.41 -0.78 -9.93
N ALA A 167 10.23 -0.51 -10.96
CA ALA A 167 10.83 0.80 -11.20
C ALA A 167 9.74 1.86 -11.38
N THR A 168 8.69 1.54 -12.14
CA THR A 168 7.56 2.45 -12.39
C THR A 168 6.88 2.87 -11.09
N VAL A 169 6.57 1.93 -10.21
CA VAL A 169 5.90 2.23 -8.94
C VAL A 169 6.82 3.00 -8.00
N LYS A 170 8.11 2.64 -7.93
CA LYS A 170 9.10 3.37 -7.13
C LYS A 170 9.21 4.83 -7.57
N GLU A 171 9.38 5.06 -8.87
CA GLU A 171 9.52 6.40 -9.45
C GLU A 171 8.24 7.22 -9.30
N PHE A 172 7.08 6.60 -9.49
CA PHE A 172 5.79 7.26 -9.30
C PHE A 172 5.67 7.88 -7.89
N PHE A 173 5.93 7.11 -6.83
CA PHE A 173 5.88 7.65 -5.48
C PHE A 173 6.99 8.66 -5.21
N SER A 174 8.19 8.44 -5.72
CA SER A 174 9.29 9.40 -5.61
C SER A 174 8.96 10.77 -6.19
N GLN A 175 8.34 10.81 -7.37
CA GLN A 175 7.94 12.08 -8.00
C GLN A 175 6.71 12.69 -7.33
N LEU A 176 5.72 11.87 -6.97
CA LEU A 176 4.50 12.35 -6.32
C LEU A 176 4.80 13.03 -4.98
N GLN A 177 5.70 12.46 -4.20
CA GLN A 177 6.15 13.00 -2.92
C GLN A 177 6.80 14.38 -3.05
N LYS A 178 7.54 14.63 -4.13
CA LYS A 178 8.23 15.91 -4.37
C LYS A 178 7.28 17.08 -4.68
N VAL A 179 6.10 16.81 -5.23
CA VAL A 179 5.16 17.85 -5.68
C VAL A 179 4.01 18.10 -4.73
N GLU A 180 3.78 17.18 -3.81
CA GLU A 180 2.78 17.41 -2.80
C GLU A 180 3.33 18.37 -1.74
N PRO A 181 2.49 19.31 -1.25
CA PRO A 181 2.98 20.41 -0.44
C PRO A 181 3.78 19.92 0.77
N GLN A 182 5.05 20.24 0.83
CA GLN A 182 5.89 20.02 2.01
C GLN A 182 5.59 21.04 3.12
N ASP A 183 4.93 22.15 2.77
CA ASP A 183 4.55 23.23 3.68
C ASP A 183 3.23 22.97 4.44
N PHE A 184 2.94 21.71 4.73
CA PHE A 184 1.98 21.42 5.77
C PHE A 184 2.66 21.76 7.09
N LYS A 185 2.53 23.03 7.53
CA LYS A 185 2.73 23.32 8.95
C LYS A 185 1.72 22.43 9.65
N ALA A 186 2.19 21.38 10.31
CA ALA A 186 1.35 20.63 11.22
C ALA A 186 0.64 21.68 12.05
N PHE A 187 -0.65 21.59 12.10
CA PHE A 187 -1.38 22.27 13.11
C PHE A 187 -0.76 21.82 14.43
N THR A 188 -0.10 22.75 15.08
CA THR A 188 0.58 22.59 16.36
C THR A 188 -0.20 21.63 17.23
N LEU A 189 0.42 20.51 17.55
CA LEU A 189 0.00 19.67 18.65
C LEU A 189 -0.18 20.56 19.88
N GLY A 190 -1.42 20.71 20.32
CA GLY A 190 -1.87 21.31 21.55
C GLY A 190 -1.20 22.59 21.98
N GLY A 191 -1.99 23.64 22.21
CA GLY A 191 -1.54 24.90 22.78
C GLY A 191 -0.71 24.68 24.04
N LYS A 192 0.18 25.65 24.29
CA LYS A 192 1.13 25.73 25.40
C LYS A 192 0.55 25.75 26.82
N ASP A 193 -0.68 25.35 27.05
CA ASP A 193 -1.37 25.45 28.33
C ASP A 193 -1.91 24.12 28.89
N ALA A 194 -1.40 23.00 28.46
CA ALA A 194 -1.72 21.73 29.12
C ALA A 194 -0.77 21.53 30.31
N GLN A 195 -1.23 21.92 31.51
CA GLN A 195 -0.66 21.41 32.75
C GLN A 195 -0.75 19.89 32.81
N ASP A 196 0.35 19.33 33.08
CA ASP A 196 0.83 18.01 33.46
C ASP A 196 -0.21 17.05 34.09
N ASP A 197 -1.05 16.41 33.26
CA ASP A 197 -1.94 15.32 33.71
C ASP A 197 -1.77 14.03 32.89
N GLY A 198 -0.64 13.83 32.20
CA GLY A 198 -0.24 12.53 31.66
C GLY A 198 -1.12 11.90 30.56
N ILE A 199 -2.18 12.57 30.12
CA ILE A 199 -3.05 12.13 29.02
C ILE A 199 -2.72 13.00 27.81
N TYR A 200 -2.05 12.40 26.82
CA TYR A 200 -1.83 13.03 25.53
C TYR A 200 -3.17 13.20 24.80
N ASP A 201 -3.85 14.32 25.03
CA ASP A 201 -4.99 14.75 24.20
C ASP A 201 -4.43 15.31 22.87
N ARG A 202 -3.98 14.41 22.00
CA ARG A 202 -3.53 14.76 20.65
C ARG A 202 -4.76 14.92 19.76
N LYS A 203 -5.37 16.09 19.78
CA LYS A 203 -6.35 16.48 18.77
C LYS A 203 -5.61 16.79 17.48
N PHE A 204 -5.63 15.84 16.53
CA PHE A 204 -5.32 16.14 15.16
C PHE A 204 -6.47 16.96 14.58
N ASP A 205 -6.37 18.29 14.67
CA ASP A 205 -7.36 19.18 14.10
C ASP A 205 -7.33 19.09 12.56
N THR A 206 -8.43 18.57 12.04
CA THR A 206 -8.96 18.69 10.68
C THR A 206 -7.96 18.78 9.54
N PHE A 207 -7.52 17.62 9.08
CA PHE A 207 -7.02 17.47 7.72
C PHE A 207 -8.17 17.78 6.75
N LEU A 208 -7.99 18.73 5.82
CA LEU A 208 -8.98 19.00 4.79
C LEU A 208 -8.88 17.91 3.72
N PRO A 209 -9.91 17.05 3.55
CA PRO A 209 -9.96 16.11 2.44
C PRO A 209 -9.73 16.86 1.11
N GLY A 210 -8.88 16.34 0.24
CA GLY A 210 -8.60 16.95 -1.06
C GLY A 210 -7.25 17.65 -1.22
N MET A 211 -6.48 17.83 -0.14
CA MET A 211 -5.15 18.47 -0.24
C MET A 211 -4.08 17.52 -0.81
N MET A 212 -4.30 16.22 -0.76
CA MET A 212 -3.41 15.20 -1.31
C MET A 212 -4.09 14.40 -2.41
N SER A 213 -3.28 13.92 -3.33
CA SER A 213 -3.74 12.97 -4.35
C SER A 213 -4.11 11.64 -3.72
N SER A 214 -5.17 11.04 -4.23
CA SER A 214 -5.59 9.69 -3.85
C SER A 214 -4.97 8.67 -4.81
N VAL A 215 -4.53 7.53 -4.27
CA VAL A 215 -3.98 6.45 -5.07
C VAL A 215 -4.89 5.24 -5.01
N PHE A 216 -5.32 4.75 -6.16
CA PHE A 216 -6.09 3.53 -6.33
C PHE A 216 -5.25 2.47 -7.03
N SER A 217 -5.25 1.25 -6.52
CA SER A 217 -4.48 0.15 -7.08
C SER A 217 -5.37 -0.97 -7.60
N GLY A 218 -5.02 -1.52 -8.75
CA GLY A 218 -5.51 -2.83 -9.17
C GLY A 218 -4.97 -3.95 -8.26
N ASN A 219 -5.66 -5.08 -8.26
CA ASN A 219 -5.19 -6.29 -7.58
C ASN A 219 -3.95 -6.91 -8.26
N SER A 220 -3.53 -8.08 -7.78
CA SER A 220 -2.38 -8.86 -8.29
C SER A 220 -1.04 -8.18 -8.05
N SER A 221 -0.24 -7.96 -9.09
CA SER A 221 1.11 -7.37 -8.97
C SER A 221 1.06 -5.92 -8.50
N ALA A 222 0.14 -5.10 -9.02
CA ALA A 222 0.07 -3.68 -8.71
C ALA A 222 0.03 -3.40 -7.20
N ILE A 223 -0.92 -3.97 -6.47
CA ILE A 223 -1.01 -3.72 -5.02
C ILE A 223 0.19 -4.26 -4.23
N ARG A 224 0.87 -5.30 -4.72
CA ARG A 224 2.08 -5.84 -4.08
C ARG A 224 3.26 -4.90 -4.22
N LEU A 225 3.39 -4.25 -5.40
CA LEU A 225 4.39 -3.22 -5.64
C LEU A 225 4.09 -1.96 -4.82
N MET A 226 2.81 -1.61 -4.68
CA MET A 226 2.38 -0.51 -3.79
C MET A 226 2.80 -0.76 -2.34
N ASN A 227 2.64 -1.97 -1.84
CA ASN A 227 3.06 -2.32 -0.47
C ASN A 227 4.56 -2.11 -0.21
N LEU A 228 5.38 -2.08 -1.25
CA LEU A 228 6.81 -1.82 -1.10
C LEU A 228 7.14 -0.33 -1.02
N TYR A 229 6.44 0.51 -1.79
CA TYR A 229 6.86 1.90 -1.99
C TYR A 229 5.81 2.97 -1.68
N ALA A 230 4.55 2.59 -1.45
CA ALA A 230 3.54 3.59 -1.12
C ALA A 230 3.87 4.27 0.22
N ASP A 231 3.78 5.59 0.21
CA ASP A 231 4.00 6.48 1.35
C ASP A 231 2.69 6.97 1.98
N ARG A 232 1.57 6.45 1.47
CA ARG A 232 0.20 6.85 1.81
C ARG A 232 -0.78 5.72 1.71
N HIS A 233 -2.01 5.96 2.15
CA HIS A 233 -3.10 5.03 1.95
C HIS A 233 -3.34 4.74 0.47
N VAL A 234 -3.47 3.46 0.15
CA VAL A 234 -3.80 2.97 -1.19
C VAL A 234 -5.17 2.31 -1.15
N TYR A 235 -6.09 2.80 -1.95
CA TYR A 235 -7.41 2.20 -2.14
C TYR A 235 -7.31 0.99 -3.07
N CYS A 236 -7.96 -0.11 -2.73
CA CYS A 236 -7.97 -1.31 -3.57
C CYS A 236 -9.20 -2.17 -3.30
N ASN A 237 -9.78 -2.76 -4.35
CA ASN A 237 -10.91 -3.68 -4.25
C ASN A 237 -10.44 -5.05 -3.77
N ARG A 238 -10.44 -5.30 -2.45
CA ARG A 238 -9.89 -6.53 -1.86
C ARG A 238 -10.93 -7.58 -1.50
N GLY A 239 -12.23 -7.30 -1.63
CA GLY A 239 -13.30 -8.22 -1.21
C GLY A 239 -13.16 -9.62 -1.82
N VAL A 240 -13.10 -9.73 -3.15
CA VAL A 240 -12.95 -11.01 -3.87
C VAL A 240 -11.59 -11.17 -4.56
N ASN A 241 -10.70 -10.20 -4.46
CA ASN A 241 -9.37 -10.18 -5.09
C ASN A 241 -9.40 -10.32 -6.63
N GLY A 242 -10.52 -9.99 -7.28
CA GLY A 242 -10.63 -9.95 -8.74
C GLY A 242 -9.78 -8.85 -9.35
N ILE A 243 -9.43 -8.98 -10.62
CA ILE A 243 -8.67 -7.98 -11.37
C ILE A 243 -9.58 -7.06 -12.19
N GLU A 244 -10.84 -7.42 -12.34
CA GLU A 244 -11.92 -6.64 -12.95
C GLU A 244 -12.48 -5.59 -11.97
N GLY A 245 -13.13 -4.54 -12.50
CA GLY A 245 -13.81 -3.51 -11.71
C GLY A 245 -12.92 -2.48 -11.01
N SER A 246 -11.60 -2.62 -11.07
CA SER A 246 -10.68 -1.70 -10.41
C SER A 246 -10.68 -0.31 -11.07
N LEU A 247 -10.68 -0.26 -12.40
CA LEU A 247 -10.73 1.00 -13.14
C LEU A 247 -12.09 1.69 -12.96
N SER A 248 -13.19 0.93 -13.04
CA SER A 248 -14.55 1.46 -12.82
C SER A 248 -14.71 2.07 -11.43
N THR A 249 -14.12 1.43 -10.39
CA THR A 249 -14.16 1.98 -9.03
C THR A 249 -13.34 3.27 -8.93
N ALA A 250 -12.12 3.30 -9.50
CA ALA A 250 -11.30 4.52 -9.54
C ALA A 250 -11.97 5.66 -10.32
N VAL A 251 -12.65 5.34 -11.42
CA VAL A 251 -13.47 6.28 -12.18
C VAL A 251 -14.56 6.88 -11.29
N GLY A 252 -15.39 6.04 -10.64
CA GLY A 252 -16.43 6.52 -9.73
C GLY A 252 -15.87 7.38 -8.61
N PHE A 253 -14.77 6.96 -8.02
CA PHE A 253 -14.07 7.71 -6.96
C PHE A 253 -13.58 9.07 -7.46
N SER A 254 -13.02 9.15 -8.68
CA SER A 254 -12.55 10.42 -9.28
C SER A 254 -13.68 11.40 -9.54
N MET A 255 -14.87 10.90 -9.85
CA MET A 255 -16.07 11.74 -10.11
C MET A 255 -16.63 12.37 -8.84
N CYS A 256 -16.37 11.78 -7.66
CA CYS A 256 -16.76 12.35 -6.37
C CYS A 256 -15.84 13.51 -5.91
N LYS A 257 -14.71 13.73 -6.60
CA LYS A 257 -13.76 14.79 -6.25
C LYS A 257 -14.22 16.16 -6.75
N ASN A 258 -14.06 17.18 -5.89
CA ASN A 258 -14.33 18.57 -6.27
C ASN A 258 -13.24 19.12 -7.19
N LYS A 259 -13.49 20.26 -7.84
CA LYS A 259 -12.51 20.90 -8.74
C LYS A 259 -11.19 21.28 -8.02
N SER A 260 -11.28 21.64 -6.74
CA SER A 260 -10.13 21.98 -5.89
C SER A 260 -9.33 20.77 -5.45
N ASP A 261 -9.88 19.56 -5.51
CA ASP A 261 -9.20 18.37 -5.05
C ASP A 261 -8.04 18.00 -5.97
N LYS A 262 -7.02 17.36 -5.41
CA LYS A 262 -5.89 16.80 -6.16
C LYS A 262 -6.34 15.62 -7.05
N HIS A 263 -5.39 15.06 -7.79
CA HIS A 263 -5.66 13.95 -8.72
C HIS A 263 -6.04 12.65 -8.01
N VAL A 264 -6.70 11.78 -8.74
CA VAL A 264 -6.89 10.38 -8.42
C VAL A 264 -6.03 9.57 -9.38
N TYR A 265 -4.98 8.97 -8.86
CA TYR A 265 -4.13 8.06 -9.62
C TYR A 265 -4.68 6.64 -9.52
N CYS A 266 -4.81 5.96 -10.66
CA CYS A 266 -5.17 4.56 -10.73
C CYS A 266 -4.01 3.78 -11.36
N VAL A 267 -3.37 2.90 -10.60
CA VAL A 267 -2.26 2.06 -11.09
C VAL A 267 -2.72 0.62 -11.12
N LEU A 268 -2.69 0.00 -12.30
CA LEU A 268 -3.20 -1.35 -12.51
C LEU A 268 -2.41 -2.08 -13.59
N GLY A 269 -2.49 -3.40 -13.62
CA GLY A 269 -1.92 -4.21 -14.68
C GLY A 269 -2.76 -4.16 -15.96
N ASP A 270 -2.16 -4.56 -17.06
CA ASP A 270 -2.73 -4.64 -18.40
C ASP A 270 -4.04 -5.45 -18.45
N LEU A 271 -4.05 -6.67 -17.96
CA LEU A 271 -5.25 -7.51 -17.92
C LEU A 271 -6.38 -6.85 -17.13
N SER A 272 -6.06 -6.22 -15.98
CA SER A 272 -7.05 -5.48 -15.18
C SER A 272 -7.63 -4.30 -15.96
N PHE A 273 -6.81 -3.59 -16.72
CA PHE A 273 -7.24 -2.50 -17.59
C PHE A 273 -8.18 -3.01 -18.70
N PHE A 274 -7.75 -4.05 -19.43
CA PHE A 274 -8.55 -4.54 -20.57
C PHE A 274 -9.86 -5.19 -20.15
N TYR A 275 -9.94 -5.84 -19.00
CA TYR A 275 -11.20 -6.36 -18.46
C TYR A 275 -12.20 -5.27 -18.07
N ASP A 276 -11.73 -4.04 -17.77
CA ASP A 276 -12.56 -2.96 -17.25
C ASP A 276 -12.48 -1.66 -18.11
N GLN A 277 -11.94 -1.78 -19.33
CA GLN A 277 -11.74 -0.65 -20.26
C GLN A 277 -13.00 0.17 -20.57
N ASN A 278 -14.16 -0.48 -20.48
CA ASN A 278 -15.45 0.16 -20.67
C ASN A 278 -15.76 1.26 -19.65
N ALA A 279 -15.04 1.35 -18.54
CA ALA A 279 -15.15 2.46 -17.60
C ALA A 279 -14.83 3.81 -18.25
N LEU A 280 -14.05 3.84 -19.33
CA LEU A 280 -13.57 5.06 -19.97
C LEU A 280 -14.58 5.72 -20.92
N TRP A 281 -15.64 5.03 -21.36
CA TRP A 281 -16.65 5.63 -22.23
C TRP A 281 -17.54 6.67 -21.54
N ASN A 282 -17.41 6.81 -20.24
CA ASN A 282 -18.21 7.72 -19.42
C ASN A 282 -17.90 9.19 -19.77
N ARG A 283 -18.93 9.93 -20.17
CA ARG A 283 -18.81 11.34 -20.59
C ARG A 283 -18.52 12.31 -19.44
N ASN A 284 -18.75 11.89 -18.19
CA ASN A 284 -18.51 12.72 -17.00
C ASN A 284 -17.05 12.65 -16.49
N LEU A 285 -16.19 11.91 -17.17
CA LEU A 285 -14.78 11.86 -16.84
C LEU A 285 -14.11 13.22 -17.05
N ASN A 286 -13.23 13.55 -16.13
CA ASN A 286 -12.48 14.80 -16.12
C ASN A 286 -10.99 14.58 -15.91
N GLY A 287 -10.22 15.65 -15.96
CA GLY A 287 -8.77 15.60 -15.82
C GLY A 287 -8.24 15.22 -14.43
N LYS A 288 -9.09 14.94 -13.45
CA LYS A 288 -8.64 14.44 -12.13
C LYS A 288 -8.15 13.00 -12.17
N LEU A 289 -8.68 12.20 -13.10
CA LEU A 289 -8.27 10.82 -13.25
C LEU A 289 -6.93 10.72 -14.02
N ARG A 290 -5.97 10.08 -13.42
CA ARG A 290 -4.65 9.77 -13.95
C ARG A 290 -4.41 8.27 -13.85
N ILE A 291 -4.10 7.62 -14.96
CA ILE A 291 -4.02 6.16 -15.04
C ILE A 291 -2.59 5.76 -15.40
N ILE A 292 -2.04 4.78 -14.71
CA ILE A 292 -0.79 4.10 -15.06
C ILE A 292 -1.14 2.64 -15.32
N VAL A 293 -0.90 2.17 -16.54
CA VAL A 293 -1.04 0.77 -16.93
C VAL A 293 0.34 0.13 -16.97
N LEU A 294 0.54 -0.85 -16.11
CA LEU A 294 1.73 -1.69 -16.10
C LEU A 294 1.50 -2.82 -17.11
N ASN A 295 1.94 -2.61 -18.36
CA ASN A 295 1.72 -3.56 -19.44
C ASN A 295 2.97 -4.43 -19.66
N ASN A 296 2.97 -5.61 -19.07
CA ASN A 296 4.00 -6.62 -19.30
C ASN A 296 3.53 -7.76 -20.22
N GLY A 297 2.38 -7.59 -20.88
CA GLY A 297 1.83 -8.53 -21.84
C GLY A 297 1.13 -9.73 -21.23
N GLY A 298 0.67 -9.67 -19.95
CA GLY A 298 -0.13 -10.72 -19.33
C GLY A 298 0.02 -10.90 -17.81
N GLY A 299 -0.34 -12.08 -17.32
CA GLY A 299 -0.31 -12.43 -15.91
C GLY A 299 1.05 -12.91 -15.40
N ALA A 300 2.06 -12.05 -15.34
CA ALA A 300 3.44 -12.39 -14.96
C ALA A 300 3.55 -13.16 -13.63
N ILE A 301 2.69 -12.88 -12.66
CA ILE A 301 2.67 -13.53 -11.34
C ILE A 301 2.54 -15.06 -11.42
N PHE A 302 1.88 -15.58 -12.46
CA PHE A 302 1.71 -17.03 -12.65
C PHE A 302 2.98 -17.70 -13.17
N GLY A 303 3.91 -16.95 -13.75
CA GLY A 303 5.20 -17.47 -14.23
C GLY A 303 6.10 -18.03 -13.13
N LYS A 304 5.88 -17.64 -11.87
CA LYS A 304 6.67 -18.07 -10.70
C LYS A 304 6.28 -19.42 -10.13
N PHE A 305 5.09 -19.93 -10.42
CA PHE A 305 4.64 -21.20 -9.86
C PHE A 305 5.31 -22.38 -10.56
N GLN A 306 6.14 -23.10 -9.81
CA GLN A 306 6.96 -24.18 -10.34
C GLN A 306 6.12 -25.29 -11.03
N GLY A 307 4.94 -25.64 -10.51
CA GLY A 307 4.02 -26.58 -11.13
C GLY A 307 3.38 -26.10 -12.44
N LEU A 308 3.43 -24.80 -12.73
CA LEU A 308 2.93 -24.21 -13.98
C LEU A 308 4.01 -24.01 -15.03
N LYS A 309 5.29 -24.00 -14.63
CA LYS A 309 6.41 -23.77 -15.56
C LYS A 309 6.48 -24.79 -16.70
N GLU A 310 6.06 -26.02 -16.45
CA GLU A 310 6.08 -27.13 -17.41
C GLU A 310 4.76 -27.29 -18.19
N SER A 311 3.74 -26.48 -17.85
CA SER A 311 2.43 -26.59 -18.53
C SER A 311 2.46 -25.95 -19.90
N GLN A 312 2.01 -26.68 -20.93
CA GLN A 312 1.83 -26.16 -22.29
C GLN A 312 0.77 -25.05 -22.36
N ALA A 313 -0.19 -25.05 -21.42
CA ALA A 313 -1.22 -24.02 -21.31
C ALA A 313 -0.75 -22.74 -20.58
N ARG A 314 0.50 -22.69 -20.12
CA ARG A 314 1.02 -21.61 -19.27
C ARG A 314 0.86 -20.24 -19.92
N GLU A 315 1.40 -20.05 -21.12
CA GLU A 315 1.45 -18.74 -21.75
C GLU A 315 0.09 -18.27 -22.27
N GLU A 316 -0.60 -19.11 -23.01
CA GLU A 316 -1.84 -18.73 -23.67
C GLU A 316 -3.04 -18.67 -22.73
N MET A 317 -3.20 -19.64 -21.83
CA MET A 317 -4.40 -19.75 -21.01
C MET A 317 -4.22 -19.22 -19.59
N ILE A 318 -3.08 -19.53 -18.91
CA ILE A 318 -2.89 -19.18 -17.51
C ILE A 318 -2.38 -17.74 -17.37
N MET A 319 -1.38 -17.39 -18.16
CA MET A 319 -0.80 -16.04 -18.15
C MET A 319 -1.57 -15.09 -19.08
N ALA A 320 -2.44 -15.59 -19.93
CA ALA A 320 -3.22 -14.83 -20.91
C ALA A 320 -2.34 -13.84 -21.70
N LYS A 321 -1.20 -14.34 -22.22
CA LYS A 321 -0.21 -13.53 -22.93
C LYS A 321 -0.83 -12.81 -24.12
N HIS A 322 -0.54 -11.53 -24.28
CA HIS A 322 -1.11 -10.68 -25.32
C HIS A 322 -0.15 -9.60 -25.81
N HIS A 323 -0.57 -8.90 -26.88
CA HIS A 323 0.11 -7.73 -27.44
C HIS A 323 -0.83 -6.52 -27.56
N ALA A 324 -1.91 -6.50 -26.75
CA ALA A 324 -2.87 -5.42 -26.76
C ALA A 324 -2.26 -4.15 -26.15
N THR A 325 -2.70 -2.99 -26.64
CA THR A 325 -2.33 -1.66 -26.14
C THR A 325 -3.57 -0.84 -25.80
N ALA A 326 -3.41 0.10 -24.87
CA ALA A 326 -4.48 1.00 -24.47
C ALA A 326 -4.72 2.15 -25.47
N GLU A 327 -3.84 2.38 -26.44
CA GLU A 327 -3.83 3.54 -27.33
C GLU A 327 -5.17 3.75 -28.05
N GLY A 328 -5.67 2.70 -28.72
CA GLY A 328 -6.93 2.77 -29.47
C GLY A 328 -8.13 3.06 -28.57
N ILE A 329 -8.14 2.48 -27.37
CA ILE A 329 -9.17 2.70 -26.35
C ILE A 329 -9.14 4.15 -25.86
N CYS A 330 -7.96 4.67 -25.59
CA CYS A 330 -7.74 6.07 -25.18
C CYS A 330 -8.19 7.04 -26.26
N SER A 331 -7.78 6.83 -27.50
CA SER A 331 -8.18 7.66 -28.65
C SER A 331 -9.70 7.71 -28.82
N GLN A 332 -10.38 6.57 -28.72
CA GLN A 332 -11.83 6.48 -28.87
C GLN A 332 -12.60 7.20 -27.75
N ASN A 333 -12.03 7.28 -26.54
CA ASN A 333 -12.67 7.82 -25.33
C ASN A 333 -12.13 9.19 -24.90
N GLU A 334 -11.36 9.87 -25.76
CA GLU A 334 -10.78 11.19 -25.49
C GLU A 334 -9.89 11.20 -24.23
N VAL A 335 -9.16 10.11 -23.97
CA VAL A 335 -8.17 10.01 -22.92
C VAL A 335 -6.81 10.37 -23.50
N LYS A 336 -6.06 11.28 -22.89
CA LYS A 336 -4.72 11.63 -23.34
C LYS A 336 -3.79 10.46 -23.09
N TYR A 337 -3.27 9.87 -24.15
CA TYR A 337 -2.40 8.70 -24.11
C TYR A 337 -0.92 9.07 -24.10
N LEU A 338 -0.15 8.39 -23.28
CA LEU A 338 1.31 8.41 -23.19
C LEU A 338 1.80 6.97 -23.19
N ALA A 339 2.89 6.69 -23.90
CA ALA A 339 3.56 5.38 -23.90
C ALA A 339 4.99 5.51 -23.36
N ALA A 340 5.49 4.47 -22.70
CA ALA A 340 6.87 4.39 -22.24
C ALA A 340 7.44 2.99 -22.48
N HIS A 341 8.56 2.92 -23.16
CA HIS A 341 9.32 1.69 -23.45
C HIS A 341 10.73 1.72 -22.85
N THR A 342 11.11 2.83 -22.23
CA THR A 342 12.42 3.03 -21.59
C THR A 342 12.25 3.68 -20.23
N MET A 343 13.27 3.61 -19.39
CA MET A 343 13.32 4.29 -18.10
C MET A 343 13.05 5.79 -18.24
N GLU A 344 13.72 6.43 -19.19
CA GLU A 344 13.60 7.88 -19.41
C GLU A 344 12.18 8.27 -19.85
N GLU A 345 11.59 7.53 -20.79
CA GLU A 345 10.19 7.77 -21.22
C GLU A 345 9.20 7.57 -20.06
N MET A 346 9.42 6.59 -19.21
CA MET A 346 8.62 6.33 -18.02
C MET A 346 8.70 7.49 -17.02
N GLU A 347 9.91 7.95 -16.69
CA GLU A 347 10.11 9.09 -15.79
C GLU A 347 9.45 10.36 -16.33
N GLN A 348 9.59 10.64 -17.61
CA GLN A 348 8.95 11.78 -18.29
C GLN A 348 7.42 11.62 -18.33
N GLY A 349 6.92 10.44 -18.61
CA GLY A 349 5.48 10.12 -18.61
C GLY A 349 4.84 10.32 -17.25
N ILE A 350 5.48 9.85 -16.19
CA ILE A 350 5.04 10.06 -14.81
C ILE A 350 5.02 11.56 -14.48
N SER A 351 6.08 12.28 -14.84
CA SER A 351 6.15 13.73 -14.65
C SER A 351 5.00 14.45 -15.36
N GLN A 352 4.68 14.05 -16.59
CA GLN A 352 3.54 14.61 -17.31
C GLN A 352 2.20 14.29 -16.63
N LEU A 353 1.99 13.05 -16.14
CA LEU A 353 0.77 12.70 -15.40
C LEU A 353 0.59 13.56 -14.16
N ILE A 354 1.67 13.92 -13.48
CA ILE A 354 1.65 14.68 -12.23
C ILE A 354 1.41 16.16 -12.49
N HIS A 355 2.12 16.74 -13.47
CA HIS A 355 2.18 18.19 -13.63
C HIS A 355 1.26 18.76 -14.73
N ALA A 356 0.86 17.95 -15.72
CA ALA A 356 0.13 18.49 -16.83
C ALA A 356 -1.34 18.75 -16.50
N GLU A 357 -1.80 19.96 -16.82
CA GLU A 357 -3.22 20.28 -16.80
C GLU A 357 -3.94 19.55 -17.94
N SER A 358 -5.10 19.02 -17.65
CA SER A 358 -5.95 18.34 -18.63
C SER A 358 -7.42 18.40 -18.21
N GLU A 359 -8.31 18.64 -19.16
CA GLU A 359 -9.76 18.57 -18.93
C GLU A 359 -10.29 17.12 -18.98
N ARG A 360 -9.56 16.23 -19.66
CA ARG A 360 -9.88 14.81 -19.82
C ARG A 360 -8.87 13.95 -19.07
N PRO A 361 -9.19 12.69 -18.76
CA PRO A 361 -8.25 11.77 -18.16
C PRO A 361 -6.94 11.63 -18.94
N MET A 362 -5.87 11.31 -18.26
CA MET A 362 -4.59 10.96 -18.89
C MET A 362 -4.20 9.54 -18.51
N LEU A 363 -3.60 8.82 -19.44
CA LEU A 363 -3.11 7.47 -19.24
C LEU A 363 -1.67 7.34 -19.73
N LEU A 364 -0.81 6.81 -18.88
CA LEU A 364 0.53 6.35 -19.21
C LEU A 364 0.53 4.82 -19.25
N GLU A 365 0.84 4.24 -20.39
CA GLU A 365 1.08 2.81 -20.56
C GLU A 365 2.58 2.54 -20.57
N VAL A 366 3.05 1.76 -19.60
CA VAL A 366 4.47 1.41 -19.43
C VAL A 366 4.65 -0.03 -19.89
N PHE A 367 5.37 -0.22 -21.00
CA PHE A 367 5.61 -1.52 -21.60
C PHE A 367 6.86 -2.16 -20.98
N THR A 368 6.65 -3.11 -20.08
CA THR A 368 7.74 -3.84 -19.42
C THR A 368 7.80 -5.29 -19.91
N ASP A 369 8.81 -6.01 -19.47
CA ASP A 369 8.96 -7.44 -19.75
C ASP A 369 8.59 -8.29 -18.53
N MET A 370 7.83 -9.37 -18.74
CA MET A 370 7.36 -10.24 -17.64
C MET A 370 8.49 -10.91 -16.87
N ASP A 371 9.56 -11.29 -17.56
CA ASP A 371 10.68 -11.99 -16.92
C ASP A 371 11.50 -10.98 -16.12
N VAL A 372 11.75 -9.78 -16.64
CA VAL A 372 12.40 -8.67 -15.91
C VAL A 372 11.55 -8.25 -14.69
N ASP A 373 10.23 -8.11 -14.84
CA ASP A 373 9.33 -7.80 -13.71
C ASP A 373 9.45 -8.85 -12.59
N ASN A 374 9.52 -10.12 -12.96
CA ASN A 374 9.69 -11.22 -12.01
C ASN A 374 11.07 -11.21 -11.36
N GLU A 375 12.13 -10.98 -12.12
CA GLU A 375 13.51 -10.90 -11.64
C GLU A 375 13.68 -9.73 -10.64
N MET A 376 13.16 -8.54 -10.97
CA MET A 376 13.25 -7.37 -10.09
C MET A 376 12.47 -7.57 -8.80
N LEU A 377 11.30 -8.22 -8.87
CA LEU A 377 10.54 -8.53 -7.67
C LEU A 377 11.23 -9.60 -6.79
N GLU A 378 11.95 -10.56 -7.39
CA GLU A 378 12.77 -11.50 -6.63
C GLU A 378 14.03 -10.86 -6.06
N ALA A 379 14.68 -9.98 -6.81
CA ALA A 379 15.87 -9.29 -6.38
C ALA A 379 15.61 -8.39 -5.16
N ILE A 380 14.54 -7.58 -5.20
CA ILE A 380 14.19 -6.73 -4.05
C ILE A 380 13.80 -7.55 -2.82
N GLN A 381 13.23 -8.73 -3.00
CA GLN A 381 12.86 -9.60 -1.88
C GLN A 381 14.06 -10.30 -1.22
N LYS A 382 15.23 -10.28 -1.88
CA LYS A 382 16.48 -10.84 -1.37
C LYS A 382 17.47 -9.76 -0.89
N CYS A 383 17.07 -8.50 -1.00
CA CYS A 383 17.88 -7.34 -0.59
C CYS A 383 18.02 -7.19 0.92
#